data_ffb5ae7a057d4a163e1be275b20ae80c
#
_entry.id   ffb5ae7a057d4a163e1be275b20ae80c
#
_cell.length_a   1.000
_cell.length_b   1.000
_cell.length_c   1.000
_cell.angle_alpha   90.00
_cell.angle_beta   90.00
_cell.angle_gamma   90.00
#
_symmetry.space_group_name_H-M   'P 1'
#
loop_
_entity.id
_entity.type
_entity.pdbx_description
1 polymer ?
#
loop_
_entity_poly.entity_id
_entity_poly.type
_entity_poly.pdbx_seq_one_letter_code
_entity_poly.pdbx_strand_id
1 'polypeptide(L)'
;MNIFAVNDDPRLAARDLPDKLIVKMPTESIQLLTPWAFNTHGVYIQKPDGTTYGTKGFAHHPCAKWLYESPCNVFWLLDHAYEMTDEYSRRYGKTHGVSYALEQINDLLEKNYTYGWAKWFDHTEFVQAMPEEFKIEGDPVQAYRNYINGYKGYAEWRYSEKPDWWDEAKHEPIRKQYLAEREAKRMKRQHDKHSRVSPAL
;
A
#
# COMPACT_ATOMS: atom_id res chain seq x y z
N MET A 1 3.79 -0.96 6.66
CA MET A 1 2.79 -1.70 5.89
C MET A 1 1.42 -1.09 6.14
N ASN A 2 0.54 -1.05 5.16
CA ASN A 2 -0.78 -0.44 5.28
C ASN A 2 -1.66 -0.87 4.09
N ILE A 3 -2.99 -0.65 4.17
CA ILE A 3 -3.92 -0.88 3.05
C ILE A 3 -4.43 0.42 2.42
N PHE A 4 -4.29 1.57 3.14
CA PHE A 4 -4.74 2.89 2.68
C PHE A 4 -6.14 2.90 2.05
N ALA A 5 -7.12 2.37 2.79
CA ALA A 5 -8.53 2.33 2.37
C ALA A 5 -9.17 3.73 2.41
N VAL A 6 -8.88 4.57 1.42
CA VAL A 6 -9.42 5.94 1.30
C VAL A 6 -10.80 5.99 0.63
N ASN A 7 -11.33 4.83 0.26
CA ASN A 7 -12.67 4.63 -0.28
C ASN A 7 -13.09 3.18 0.02
N ASP A 8 -14.38 2.90 0.13
CA ASP A 8 -14.90 1.53 0.28
C ASP A 8 -14.70 0.72 -1.00
N ASP A 9 -14.84 1.34 -2.18
CA ASP A 9 -14.49 0.72 -3.45
C ASP A 9 -12.97 0.65 -3.59
N PRO A 10 -12.37 -0.56 -3.71
CA PRO A 10 -10.92 -0.75 -3.80
C PRO A 10 -10.29 -0.06 -5.01
N ARG A 11 -11.03 0.06 -6.11
CA ARG A 11 -10.56 0.68 -7.35
C ARG A 11 -10.50 2.20 -7.21
N LEU A 12 -11.53 2.79 -6.63
CA LEU A 12 -11.53 4.22 -6.31
C LEU A 12 -10.47 4.54 -5.26
N ALA A 13 -10.34 3.69 -4.22
CA ALA A 13 -9.29 3.84 -3.23
C ALA A 13 -7.89 3.86 -3.88
N ALA A 14 -7.60 2.97 -4.83
CA ALA A 14 -6.32 2.93 -5.53
C ALA A 14 -6.07 4.19 -6.38
N ARG A 15 -7.06 4.63 -7.15
CA ARG A 15 -6.96 5.83 -8.02
C ARG A 15 -6.67 7.10 -7.25
N ASP A 16 -7.22 7.19 -6.04
CA ASP A 16 -7.06 8.32 -5.14
C ASP A 16 -5.70 8.38 -4.44
N LEU A 17 -4.86 7.33 -4.55
CA LEU A 17 -3.58 7.31 -3.88
C LEU A 17 -2.53 8.22 -4.54
N PRO A 18 -1.69 8.91 -3.73
CA PRO A 18 -0.59 9.70 -4.26
C PRO A 18 0.48 8.83 -4.94
N ASP A 19 1.21 9.41 -5.88
CA ASP A 19 2.17 8.73 -6.77
C ASP A 19 3.13 7.78 -6.04
N LYS A 20 3.65 8.20 -4.90
CA LYS A 20 4.60 7.38 -4.14
C LYS A 20 3.96 6.12 -3.56
N LEU A 21 2.68 6.15 -3.21
CA LEU A 21 1.95 4.99 -2.73
C LEU A 21 1.63 4.03 -3.88
N ILE A 22 1.29 4.54 -5.06
CA ILE A 22 1.10 3.71 -6.27
C ILE A 22 2.35 2.88 -6.61
N VAL A 23 3.56 3.43 -6.38
CA VAL A 23 4.80 2.69 -6.58
C VAL A 23 5.06 1.65 -5.49
N LYS A 24 4.68 1.94 -4.25
CA LYS A 24 5.11 1.15 -3.09
C LYS A 24 4.08 0.12 -2.66
N MET A 25 2.81 0.50 -2.63
CA MET A 25 1.76 -0.30 -1.98
C MET A 25 1.44 -1.62 -2.68
N PRO A 26 1.53 -1.78 -4.00
CA PRO A 26 1.37 -3.10 -4.62
C PRO A 26 2.33 -4.14 -4.05
N THR A 27 3.58 -3.76 -3.78
CA THR A 27 4.56 -4.65 -3.15
C THR A 27 4.17 -4.98 -1.70
N GLU A 28 3.69 -4.01 -0.93
CA GLU A 28 3.21 -4.25 0.44
C GLU A 28 1.97 -5.13 0.46
N SER A 29 1.06 -5.00 -0.52
CA SER A 29 -0.11 -5.88 -0.67
C SER A 29 0.31 -7.33 -0.90
N ILE A 30 1.28 -7.58 -1.79
CA ILE A 30 1.82 -8.94 -1.99
C ILE A 30 2.46 -9.47 -0.71
N GLN A 31 3.15 -8.65 0.07
CA GLN A 31 3.73 -9.06 1.36
C GLN A 31 2.68 -9.42 2.43
N LEU A 32 1.44 -8.96 2.28
CA LEU A 32 0.29 -9.36 3.11
C LEU A 32 -0.39 -10.62 2.56
N LEU A 33 -0.59 -10.69 1.24
CA LEU A 33 -1.33 -11.76 0.57
C LEU A 33 -0.55 -13.08 0.51
N THR A 34 0.78 -13.05 0.38
CA THR A 34 1.58 -14.28 0.26
C THR A 34 1.62 -15.12 1.53
N PRO A 35 1.76 -14.55 2.77
CA PRO A 35 1.58 -15.32 4.00
C PRO A 35 0.16 -15.86 4.16
N TRP A 36 -0.85 -15.08 3.76
CA TRP A 36 -2.24 -15.54 3.79
C TRP A 36 -2.45 -16.75 2.86
N ALA A 37 -2.00 -16.69 1.61
CA ALA A 37 -2.11 -17.78 0.64
C ALA A 37 -1.44 -19.07 1.16
N PHE A 38 -0.25 -18.95 1.74
CA PHE A 38 0.45 -20.08 2.32
C PHE A 38 -0.25 -20.65 3.55
N ASN A 39 -0.62 -19.81 4.52
CA ASN A 39 -1.19 -20.26 5.78
C ASN A 39 -2.63 -20.83 5.61
N THR A 40 -3.39 -20.33 4.65
CA THR A 40 -4.78 -20.73 4.42
C THR A 40 -4.88 -21.91 3.44
N HIS A 41 -4.03 -21.93 2.40
CA HIS A 41 -4.15 -22.88 1.28
C HIS A 41 -2.88 -23.72 1.05
N GLY A 42 -1.79 -23.49 1.77
CA GLY A 42 -0.51 -24.18 1.57
C GLY A 42 0.20 -23.80 0.26
N VAL A 43 -0.18 -22.69 -0.38
CA VAL A 43 0.31 -22.29 -1.70
C VAL A 43 1.41 -21.26 -1.59
N TYR A 44 2.56 -21.55 -2.22
CA TYR A 44 3.66 -20.61 -2.38
C TYR A 44 3.45 -19.77 -3.66
N ILE A 45 3.47 -18.46 -3.53
CA ILE A 45 3.41 -17.54 -4.67
C ILE A 45 4.82 -17.34 -5.23
N GLN A 46 4.97 -17.50 -6.52
CA GLN A 46 6.25 -17.45 -7.22
C GLN A 46 6.53 -16.05 -7.78
N LYS A 47 7.83 -15.75 -7.87
CA LYS A 47 8.32 -14.60 -8.65
C LYS A 47 8.63 -15.05 -10.09
N PRO A 48 8.79 -14.09 -11.03
CA PRO A 48 9.14 -14.42 -12.41
C PRO A 48 10.45 -15.21 -12.59
N ASP A 49 11.36 -15.12 -11.63
CA ASP A 49 12.64 -15.86 -11.62
C ASP A 49 12.52 -17.29 -11.06
N GLY A 50 11.30 -17.74 -10.71
CA GLY A 50 11.03 -19.06 -10.14
C GLY A 50 11.27 -19.15 -8.63
N THR A 51 11.81 -18.12 -7.97
CA THR A 51 11.90 -18.08 -6.51
C THR A 51 10.53 -17.74 -5.90
N THR A 52 10.33 -18.01 -4.62
CA THR A 52 9.05 -17.73 -3.94
C THR A 52 9.09 -16.44 -3.11
N TYR A 53 7.93 -15.84 -2.92
CA TYR A 53 7.77 -14.80 -1.90
C TYR A 53 7.83 -15.39 -0.50
N GLY A 54 8.26 -14.58 0.48
CA GLY A 54 8.31 -14.99 1.88
C GLY A 54 6.91 -15.20 2.47
N THR A 55 6.77 -16.25 3.30
CA THR A 55 5.49 -16.63 3.93
C THR A 55 5.42 -16.34 5.44
N LYS A 56 6.50 -15.83 6.04
CA LYS A 56 6.62 -15.62 7.49
C LYS A 56 6.56 -14.15 7.94
N GLY A 57 6.29 -13.21 7.00
CA GLY A 57 6.29 -11.78 7.30
C GLY A 57 4.98 -11.32 7.94
N PHE A 58 5.09 -10.33 8.84
CA PHE A 58 3.98 -9.46 9.26
C PHE A 58 2.77 -10.13 9.93
N ALA A 59 2.87 -11.36 10.43
CA ALA A 59 1.75 -12.11 11.04
C ALA A 59 1.02 -11.36 12.17
N HIS A 60 1.71 -10.47 12.88
CA HIS A 60 1.14 -9.67 13.97
C HIS A 60 0.64 -8.29 13.51
N HIS A 61 0.88 -7.91 12.26
CA HIS A 61 0.46 -6.62 11.73
C HIS A 61 -1.08 -6.55 11.62
N PRO A 62 -1.73 -5.44 12.03
CA PRO A 62 -3.19 -5.33 11.97
C PRO A 62 -3.77 -5.65 10.58
N CYS A 63 -3.19 -5.12 9.51
CA CYS A 63 -3.64 -5.40 8.14
C CYS A 63 -3.49 -6.88 7.74
N ALA A 64 -2.50 -7.60 8.28
CA ALA A 64 -2.38 -9.04 8.04
C ALA A 64 -3.47 -9.82 8.76
N LYS A 65 -3.77 -9.47 10.01
CA LYS A 65 -4.85 -10.09 10.78
C LYS A 65 -6.22 -9.86 10.12
N TRP A 66 -6.47 -8.66 9.63
CA TRP A 66 -7.69 -8.30 8.93
C TRP A 66 -7.98 -9.23 7.73
N LEU A 67 -6.98 -9.70 7.00
CA LEU A 67 -7.17 -10.65 5.89
C LEU A 67 -7.74 -12.01 6.32
N TYR A 68 -7.54 -12.40 7.59
CA TYR A 68 -8.07 -13.68 8.10
C TYR A 68 -9.49 -13.56 8.66
N GLU A 69 -10.04 -12.37 8.80
CA GLU A 69 -11.39 -12.15 9.32
C GLU A 69 -12.46 -12.54 8.27
N SER A 70 -12.19 -12.30 6.98
CA SER A 70 -13.11 -12.61 5.89
C SER A 70 -12.37 -12.80 4.56
N PRO A 71 -12.78 -13.76 3.72
CA PRO A 71 -12.32 -13.83 2.33
C PRO A 71 -12.61 -12.55 1.54
N CYS A 72 -13.69 -11.81 1.87
CA CYS A 72 -14.04 -10.54 1.23
C CYS A 72 -12.94 -9.47 1.44
N ASN A 73 -12.23 -9.51 2.57
CA ASN A 73 -11.09 -8.63 2.83
C ASN A 73 -9.93 -8.91 1.86
N VAL A 74 -9.74 -10.18 1.52
CA VAL A 74 -8.71 -10.61 0.56
C VAL A 74 -9.08 -10.17 -0.85
N PHE A 75 -10.35 -10.34 -1.25
CA PHE A 75 -10.84 -9.83 -2.53
C PHE A 75 -10.70 -8.31 -2.63
N TRP A 76 -11.05 -7.58 -1.57
CA TRP A 76 -10.86 -6.14 -1.52
C TRP A 76 -9.40 -5.75 -1.72
N LEU A 77 -8.47 -6.37 -0.98
CA LEU A 77 -7.04 -6.05 -1.10
C LEU A 77 -6.47 -6.45 -2.44
N LEU A 78 -6.94 -7.55 -3.03
CA LEU A 78 -6.52 -7.99 -4.36
C LEU A 78 -6.98 -7.00 -5.44
N ASP A 79 -8.26 -6.61 -5.46
CA ASP A 79 -8.78 -5.63 -6.41
C ASP A 79 -8.09 -4.27 -6.27
N HIS A 80 -7.84 -3.85 -5.02
CA HIS A 80 -7.07 -2.64 -4.73
C HIS A 80 -5.64 -2.72 -5.28
N ALA A 81 -4.96 -3.86 -5.12
CA ALA A 81 -3.61 -4.08 -5.63
C ALA A 81 -3.58 -4.12 -7.17
N TYR A 82 -4.55 -4.74 -7.81
CA TYR A 82 -4.68 -4.73 -9.27
C TYR A 82 -4.84 -3.30 -9.80
N GLU A 83 -5.80 -2.54 -9.27
CA GLU A 83 -6.00 -1.16 -9.73
C GLU A 83 -4.76 -0.28 -9.47
N MET A 84 -4.04 -0.51 -8.36
CA MET A 84 -2.75 0.19 -8.14
C MET A 84 -1.70 -0.17 -9.21
N THR A 85 -1.65 -1.42 -9.69
CA THR A 85 -0.72 -1.79 -10.79
C THR A 85 -1.15 -1.20 -12.13
N ASP A 86 -2.46 -1.05 -12.36
CA ASP A 86 -3.01 -0.37 -13.52
C ASP A 86 -2.73 1.14 -13.47
N GLU A 87 -2.94 1.77 -12.32
CA GLU A 87 -2.54 3.17 -12.07
C GLU A 87 -1.03 3.36 -12.27
N TYR A 88 -0.20 2.43 -11.80
CA TYR A 88 1.23 2.47 -12.04
C TYR A 88 1.54 2.47 -13.54
N SER A 89 0.86 1.62 -14.30
CA SER A 89 1.04 1.54 -15.75
C SER A 89 0.57 2.81 -16.44
N ARG A 90 -0.58 3.37 -16.05
CA ARG A 90 -1.10 4.64 -16.58
C ARG A 90 -0.17 5.82 -16.27
N ARG A 91 0.33 5.92 -15.03
CA ARG A 91 1.16 7.05 -14.58
C ARG A 91 2.60 6.98 -15.07
N TYR A 92 3.17 5.80 -15.23
CA TYR A 92 4.61 5.62 -15.48
C TYR A 92 4.94 4.91 -16.80
N GLY A 93 3.96 4.40 -17.53
CA GLY A 93 4.17 3.67 -18.80
C GLY A 93 4.93 2.35 -18.62
N LYS A 94 4.83 1.71 -17.45
CA LYS A 94 5.58 0.49 -17.09
C LYS A 94 4.68 -0.50 -16.40
N THR A 95 4.98 -1.80 -16.55
CA THR A 95 4.33 -2.87 -15.78
C THR A 95 4.94 -2.95 -14.39
N HIS A 96 4.11 -3.03 -13.35
CA HIS A 96 4.60 -3.21 -11.99
C HIS A 96 5.09 -4.64 -11.76
N GLY A 97 6.22 -4.81 -11.07
CA GLY A 97 6.87 -6.12 -10.91
C GLY A 97 6.10 -7.18 -10.12
N VAL A 98 4.99 -6.82 -9.46
CA VAL A 98 4.15 -7.77 -8.70
C VAL A 98 2.97 -8.33 -9.50
N SER A 99 2.72 -7.88 -10.73
CA SER A 99 1.56 -8.29 -11.53
C SER A 99 1.46 -9.81 -11.65
N TYR A 100 2.56 -10.51 -11.89
CA TYR A 100 2.60 -11.97 -11.94
C TYR A 100 2.17 -12.65 -10.63
N ALA A 101 2.48 -12.06 -9.49
CA ALA A 101 2.06 -12.58 -8.18
C ALA A 101 0.56 -12.36 -7.93
N LEU A 102 0.01 -11.23 -8.38
CA LEU A 102 -1.43 -10.95 -8.28
C LEU A 102 -2.24 -11.95 -9.08
N GLU A 103 -1.81 -12.30 -10.30
CA GLU A 103 -2.47 -13.33 -11.13
C GLU A 103 -2.56 -14.67 -10.39
N GLN A 104 -1.47 -15.14 -9.78
CA GLN A 104 -1.47 -16.39 -9.02
C GLN A 104 -2.41 -16.36 -7.82
N ILE A 105 -2.53 -15.22 -7.14
CA ILE A 105 -3.46 -15.05 -6.01
C ILE A 105 -4.90 -15.02 -6.51
N ASN A 106 -5.16 -14.38 -7.66
CA ASN A 106 -6.47 -14.41 -8.28
C ASN A 106 -6.90 -15.85 -8.64
N ASP A 107 -6.03 -16.60 -9.32
CA ASP A 107 -6.29 -18.00 -9.67
C ASP A 107 -6.56 -18.85 -8.41
N LEU A 108 -5.83 -18.59 -7.31
CA LEU A 108 -6.05 -19.26 -6.05
C LEU A 108 -7.43 -18.95 -5.46
N LEU A 109 -7.86 -17.69 -5.52
CA LEU A 109 -9.19 -17.29 -5.06
C LEU A 109 -10.29 -17.84 -5.93
N GLU A 110 -10.19 -17.77 -7.26
CA GLU A 110 -11.17 -18.34 -8.19
C GLU A 110 -11.35 -19.84 -8.02
N LYS A 111 -10.27 -20.57 -7.72
CA LYS A 111 -10.30 -22.01 -7.48
C LYS A 111 -10.96 -22.38 -6.17
N ASN A 112 -10.82 -21.59 -5.12
CA ASN A 112 -11.24 -21.96 -3.76
C ASN A 112 -12.56 -21.29 -3.34
N TYR A 113 -12.96 -20.21 -3.99
CA TYR A 113 -14.16 -19.46 -3.65
C TYR A 113 -15.03 -19.34 -4.90
N THR A 114 -16.23 -19.92 -4.84
CA THR A 114 -17.19 -19.85 -5.96
C THR A 114 -17.54 -18.40 -6.25
N TYR A 115 -17.39 -17.97 -7.48
CA TYR A 115 -17.76 -16.64 -7.96
C TYR A 115 -19.21 -16.31 -7.53
N GLY A 116 -19.37 -15.30 -6.67
CA GLY A 116 -20.68 -14.90 -6.13
C GLY A 116 -20.84 -15.04 -4.62
N TRP A 117 -19.93 -15.73 -3.91
CA TRP A 117 -19.99 -15.89 -2.46
C TRP A 117 -19.19 -14.83 -1.71
N ALA A 118 -18.05 -14.40 -2.23
CA ALA A 118 -17.24 -13.36 -1.61
C ALA A 118 -17.09 -12.20 -2.60
N LYS A 119 -17.62 -11.06 -2.24
CA LYS A 119 -17.47 -9.82 -2.98
C LYS A 119 -16.72 -8.84 -2.12
N TRP A 120 -15.87 -8.03 -2.72
CA TRP A 120 -15.08 -7.05 -1.98
C TRP A 120 -15.95 -6.10 -1.12
N PHE A 121 -17.17 -5.81 -1.51
CA PHE A 121 -18.07 -4.92 -0.76
C PHE A 121 -18.67 -5.52 0.52
N ASP A 122 -18.54 -6.85 0.73
CA ASP A 122 -18.93 -7.54 1.96
C ASP A 122 -17.74 -7.66 2.94
N HIS A 123 -16.70 -6.84 2.78
CA HIS A 123 -15.54 -6.83 3.67
C HIS A 123 -15.93 -6.39 5.09
N THR A 124 -15.15 -6.82 6.08
CA THR A 124 -15.26 -6.32 7.45
C THR A 124 -14.76 -4.88 7.54
N GLU A 125 -15.05 -4.18 8.64
CA GLU A 125 -14.54 -2.82 8.85
C GLU A 125 -13.03 -2.77 8.63
N PHE A 126 -12.56 -1.74 7.93
CA PHE A 126 -11.14 -1.58 7.66
C PHE A 126 -10.35 -1.33 8.94
N VAL A 127 -9.28 -2.09 9.10
CA VAL A 127 -8.33 -1.86 10.18
C VAL A 127 -7.59 -0.53 9.99
N GLN A 128 -7.54 0.27 11.03
CA GLN A 128 -6.89 1.58 11.03
C GLN A 128 -5.42 1.45 11.48
N ALA A 129 -4.53 1.11 10.55
CA ALA A 129 -3.09 0.94 10.80
C ALA A 129 -2.34 2.29 10.70
N MET A 130 -2.62 3.20 11.61
CA MET A 130 -2.06 4.54 11.66
C MET A 130 -1.91 5.01 13.12
N PRO A 131 -1.20 6.14 13.39
CA PRO A 131 -1.15 6.76 14.72
C PRO A 131 -2.55 7.11 15.26
N GLU A 132 -2.72 7.02 16.59
CA GLU A 132 -4.01 7.18 17.26
C GLU A 132 -4.72 8.50 16.93
N GLU A 133 -3.95 9.59 16.77
CA GLU A 133 -4.48 10.91 16.46
C GLU A 133 -5.22 11.02 15.12
N PHE A 134 -5.06 10.02 14.24
CA PHE A 134 -5.75 9.97 12.94
C PHE A 134 -6.91 8.97 12.93
N LYS A 135 -7.04 8.11 13.93
CA LYS A 135 -8.09 7.10 13.97
C LYS A 135 -9.45 7.75 14.25
N ILE A 136 -10.46 7.21 13.59
CA ILE A 136 -11.87 7.63 13.76
C ILE A 136 -12.69 6.36 13.96
N GLU A 137 -13.35 6.26 15.10
CA GLU A 137 -14.26 5.14 15.38
C GLU A 137 -15.44 5.17 14.38
N GLY A 138 -15.67 4.02 13.73
CA GLY A 138 -16.75 3.88 12.74
C GLY A 138 -16.54 4.55 11.39
N ASP A 139 -15.41 5.25 11.18
CA ASP A 139 -15.12 5.86 9.87
C ASP A 139 -13.64 5.71 9.47
N PRO A 140 -13.21 4.47 9.18
CA PRO A 140 -11.83 4.19 8.78
C PRO A 140 -11.41 4.87 7.47
N VAL A 141 -12.36 5.09 6.55
CA VAL A 141 -12.09 5.77 5.27
C VAL A 141 -11.67 7.22 5.52
N GLN A 142 -12.42 7.96 6.32
CA GLN A 142 -12.06 9.33 6.67
C GLN A 142 -10.77 9.39 7.50
N ALA A 143 -10.52 8.39 8.36
CA ALA A 143 -9.28 8.26 9.10
C ALA A 143 -8.08 8.15 8.15
N TYR A 144 -8.16 7.32 7.11
CA TYR A 144 -7.10 7.20 6.10
C TYR A 144 -6.90 8.48 5.29
N ARG A 145 -7.96 9.18 4.90
CA ARG A 145 -7.89 10.49 4.23
C ARG A 145 -7.18 11.52 5.11
N ASN A 146 -7.55 11.60 6.38
CA ASN A 146 -6.90 12.48 7.36
C ASN A 146 -5.42 12.12 7.57
N TYR A 147 -5.10 10.82 7.60
CA TYR A 147 -3.73 10.34 7.75
C TYR A 147 -2.84 10.72 6.54
N ILE A 148 -3.37 10.67 5.32
CA ILE A 148 -2.63 11.12 4.14
C ILE A 148 -2.44 12.64 4.18
N ASN A 149 -3.50 13.41 4.44
CA ASN A 149 -3.45 14.87 4.52
C ASN A 149 -2.52 15.39 5.61
N GLY A 150 -2.60 14.80 6.80
CA GLY A 150 -1.93 15.32 8.00
C GLY A 150 -0.57 14.71 8.31
N TYR A 151 -0.15 13.64 7.60
CA TYR A 151 1.08 12.94 7.95
C TYR A 151 1.98 12.61 6.76
N LYS A 152 1.42 12.38 5.57
CA LYS A 152 2.21 11.94 4.41
C LYS A 152 2.76 13.12 3.63
N GLY A 153 3.70 13.86 4.20
CA GLY A 153 4.32 15.07 3.60
C GLY A 153 4.91 14.88 2.20
N TYR A 154 4.98 13.63 1.72
CA TYR A 154 5.36 13.27 0.36
C TYR A 154 4.18 13.10 -0.60
N ALA A 155 2.94 13.26 -0.12
CA ALA A 155 1.75 13.06 -0.94
C ALA A 155 1.73 14.07 -2.10
N GLU A 156 1.63 13.54 -3.31
CA GLU A 156 1.69 14.30 -4.55
C GLU A 156 1.05 13.48 -5.68
N TRP A 157 0.34 14.17 -6.56
CA TRP A 157 -0.34 13.62 -7.75
C TRP A 157 0.18 14.38 -8.97
N ARG A 158 1.36 14.00 -9.50
CA ARG A 158 1.96 14.63 -10.69
C ARG A 158 1.39 14.08 -11.99
N TYR A 159 0.89 12.84 -11.93
CA TYR A 159 0.51 12.06 -13.11
C TYR A 159 -0.97 11.70 -13.12
N SER A 160 -1.74 12.22 -12.16
CA SER A 160 -3.19 12.05 -12.04
C SER A 160 -3.82 13.26 -11.38
N GLU A 161 -5.14 13.36 -11.44
CA GLU A 161 -5.90 14.36 -10.70
C GLU A 161 -5.84 14.08 -9.19
N LYS A 162 -5.95 15.16 -8.40
CA LYS A 162 -6.08 15.05 -6.94
C LYS A 162 -7.51 14.63 -6.60
N PRO A 163 -7.71 13.77 -5.61
CA PRO A 163 -9.05 13.40 -5.19
C PRO A 163 -9.79 14.56 -4.51
N ASP A 164 -11.13 14.56 -4.56
CA ASP A 164 -11.98 15.61 -4.01
C ASP A 164 -11.81 15.81 -2.49
N TRP A 165 -11.41 14.76 -1.77
CA TRP A 165 -11.15 14.82 -0.32
C TRP A 165 -9.79 15.44 0.05
N TRP A 166 -8.94 15.76 -0.95
CA TRP A 166 -7.62 16.33 -0.70
C TRP A 166 -7.70 17.78 -0.26
N ASP A 167 -7.05 18.10 0.86
CA ASP A 167 -6.96 19.45 1.43
C ASP A 167 -5.52 19.98 1.34
N GLU A 168 -5.26 20.80 0.34
CA GLU A 168 -3.95 21.41 0.10
C GLU A 168 -3.51 22.31 1.25
N ALA A 169 -4.43 23.08 1.83
CA ALA A 169 -4.12 24.01 2.91
C ALA A 169 -3.70 23.25 4.19
N LYS A 170 -4.38 22.15 4.48
CA LYS A 170 -4.04 21.26 5.61
C LYS A 170 -2.70 20.55 5.39
N HIS A 171 -2.38 20.18 4.15
CA HIS A 171 -1.16 19.43 3.82
C HIS A 171 0.08 20.31 3.67
N GLU A 172 -0.03 21.56 3.27
CA GLU A 172 1.11 22.45 2.99
C GLU A 172 2.16 22.53 4.11
N PRO A 173 1.81 22.73 5.40
CA PRO A 173 2.78 22.75 6.48
C PRO A 173 3.49 21.40 6.66
N ILE A 174 2.79 20.30 6.49
CA ILE A 174 3.35 18.92 6.56
C ILE A 174 4.36 18.69 5.43
N ARG A 175 4.03 19.15 4.23
CA ARG A 175 4.94 19.09 3.07
C ARG A 175 6.21 19.91 3.30
N LYS A 176 6.09 21.13 3.80
CA LYS A 176 7.26 21.98 4.13
C LYS A 176 8.20 21.31 5.12
N GLN A 177 7.65 20.77 6.20
CA GLN A 177 8.44 20.03 7.19
C GLN A 177 9.14 18.82 6.55
N TYR A 178 8.41 17.99 5.79
CA TYR A 178 8.98 16.82 5.11
C TYR A 178 10.14 17.19 4.17
N LEU A 179 10.00 18.26 3.39
CA LEU A 179 11.04 18.71 2.47
C LEU A 179 12.28 19.19 3.22
N ALA A 180 12.11 19.94 4.31
CA ALA A 180 13.22 20.41 5.16
C ALA A 180 13.98 19.22 5.79
N GLU A 181 13.28 18.23 6.33
CA GLU A 181 13.90 17.02 6.88
C GLU A 181 14.65 16.21 5.82
N ARG A 182 14.08 16.11 4.62
CA ARG A 182 14.71 15.40 3.49
C ARG A 182 15.99 16.08 3.05
N GLU A 183 16.01 17.40 3.01
CA GLU A 183 17.19 18.19 2.67
C GLU A 183 18.29 18.03 3.75
N ALA A 184 17.93 18.16 5.01
CA ALA A 184 18.85 17.96 6.12
C ALA A 184 19.51 16.56 6.09
N LYS A 185 18.72 15.52 5.82
CA LYS A 185 19.23 14.14 5.65
C LYS A 185 20.16 14.01 4.44
N ARG A 186 19.88 14.72 3.33
CA ARG A 186 20.75 14.74 2.14
C ARG A 186 22.10 15.39 2.46
N MET A 187 22.09 16.53 3.10
CA MET A 187 23.31 17.26 3.50
C MET A 187 24.17 16.43 4.45
N LYS A 188 23.58 15.80 5.45
CA LYS A 188 24.29 14.90 6.36
C LYS A 188 24.98 13.75 5.62
N ARG A 189 24.29 13.09 4.69
CA ARG A 189 24.86 11.99 3.88
C ARG A 189 26.03 12.46 3.00
N GLN A 190 25.97 13.68 2.47
CA GLN A 190 27.08 14.26 1.69
C GLN A 190 28.30 14.55 2.59
N HIS A 191 28.08 15.12 3.76
CA HIS A 191 29.12 15.38 4.75
C HIS A 191 29.82 14.07 5.17
N ASP A 192 29.05 13.04 5.54
CA ASP A 192 29.58 11.74 5.94
C ASP A 192 30.39 11.04 4.84
N LYS A 193 30.01 11.24 3.56
CA LYS A 193 30.80 10.73 2.42
C LYS A 193 32.13 11.44 2.27
N HIS A 194 32.17 12.77 2.40
CA HIS A 194 33.41 13.55 2.31
C HIS A 194 34.38 13.23 3.47
N SER A 195 33.86 13.04 4.67
CA SER A 195 34.64 12.67 5.84
C SER A 195 35.31 11.30 5.76
N ARG A 196 34.73 10.38 4.95
CA ARG A 196 35.28 9.02 4.72
C ARG A 196 36.31 8.95 3.58
N VAL A 197 36.38 9.99 2.75
CA VAL A 197 37.28 10.02 1.57
C VAL A 197 38.59 10.76 1.86
N SER A 198 38.74 11.46 3.00
CA SER A 198 40.02 12.00 3.39
C SER A 198 40.88 10.93 4.08
N PRO A 199 41.89 10.35 3.42
CA PRO A 199 42.87 9.51 4.11
C PRO A 199 43.69 10.45 5.03
N ALA A 200 43.89 10.02 6.26
CA ALA A 200 44.90 10.59 7.11
C ALA A 200 46.24 10.50 6.39
N LEU A 201 46.85 11.66 6.13
CA LEU A 201 48.27 11.81 5.75
C LEU A 201 49.16 11.45 6.94
#